data_a33e1c6497aed13f8add3e853860ae83
#
_entry.id   a33e1c6497aed13f8add3e853860ae83
#
_cell.length_a   1.000
_cell.length_b   1.000
_cell.length_c   1.000
_cell.angle_alpha   90.00
_cell.angle_beta   90.00
_cell.angle_gamma   90.00
#
_symmetry.space_group_name_H-M   'P 1'
#
loop_
_entity.id
_entity.type
_entity.pdbx_description
1 polymer ?
#
loop_
_entity_poly.entity_id
_entity_poly.type
_entity_poly.pdbx_seq_one_letter_code
_entity_poly.pdbx_strand_id
1 'polypeptide(L)'
;MERIILLDAPAVLGWEAWRELAGRYGLGLVQFGLQAAMEAGAIVAQPVAPLAHAVIGALNECALYVARAEDPAAAREQCVAVLDRILNGLMPDR
;
A
#
# COMPACT_ATOMS: atom_id res chain seq x y z
N MET A 1 -6.20 -3.33 -9.39
CA MET A 1 -7.38 -2.61 -8.93
C MET A 1 -7.42 -2.36 -7.45
N GLU A 2 -7.01 -3.34 -6.65
CA GLU A 2 -6.99 -3.17 -5.20
C GLU A 2 -6.11 -2.01 -4.77
N ARG A 3 -5.00 -1.82 -5.45
CA ARG A 3 -4.09 -0.73 -5.20
C ARG A 3 -4.75 0.63 -5.40
N ILE A 4 -5.57 0.74 -6.45
CA ILE A 4 -6.29 1.97 -6.74
C ILE A 4 -7.36 2.21 -5.68
N ILE A 5 -8.05 1.15 -5.25
CA ILE A 5 -9.06 1.25 -4.20
C ILE A 5 -8.44 1.78 -2.91
N LEU A 6 -7.25 1.28 -2.56
CA LEU A 6 -6.58 1.72 -1.33
C LEU A 6 -6.21 3.19 -1.38
N LEU A 7 -5.80 3.69 -2.55
CA LEU A 7 -5.43 5.09 -2.68
C LEU A 7 -6.65 6.02 -2.80
N ASP A 8 -7.75 5.50 -3.33
CA ASP A 8 -8.97 6.31 -3.49
C ASP A 8 -9.87 6.31 -2.26
N ALA A 9 -9.79 5.25 -1.45
CA ALA A 9 -10.66 5.10 -0.30
C ALA A 9 -10.65 6.30 0.65
N PRO A 10 -9.49 6.92 0.94
CA PRO A 10 -9.49 8.08 1.83
C PRO A 10 -10.32 9.24 1.32
N ALA A 11 -10.37 9.45 0.01
CA ALA A 11 -11.17 10.53 -0.58
C ALA A 11 -12.66 10.26 -0.45
N VAL A 12 -13.06 8.99 -0.49
CA VAL A 12 -14.46 8.59 -0.42
C VAL A 12 -14.96 8.54 1.01
N LEU A 13 -14.16 7.95 1.91
CA LEU A 13 -14.59 7.67 3.28
C LEU A 13 -14.18 8.74 4.28
N GLY A 14 -13.27 9.64 3.90
CA GLY A 14 -12.66 10.55 4.84
C GLY A 14 -11.45 9.90 5.49
N TRP A 15 -10.47 10.74 5.81
CA TRP A 15 -9.17 10.24 6.26
C TRP A 15 -9.27 9.42 7.55
N GLU A 16 -10.03 9.91 8.51
CA GLU A 16 -10.10 9.22 9.80
C GLU A 16 -10.79 7.87 9.69
N ALA A 17 -11.88 7.82 8.93
CA ALA A 17 -12.60 6.57 8.72
C ALA A 17 -11.73 5.57 7.98
N TRP A 18 -11.00 6.03 6.97
CA TRP A 18 -10.11 5.15 6.21
C TRP A 18 -9.00 4.60 7.09
N ARG A 19 -8.42 5.47 7.90
CA ARG A 19 -7.33 5.09 8.79
C ARG A 19 -7.77 4.03 9.79
N GLU A 20 -8.96 4.21 10.36
CA GLU A 20 -9.51 3.24 11.29
C GLU A 20 -9.75 1.90 10.60
N LEU A 21 -10.32 1.95 9.40
CA LEU A 21 -10.59 0.75 8.63
C LEU A 21 -9.30 0.02 8.28
N ALA A 22 -8.29 0.74 7.83
CA ALA A 22 -7.00 0.16 7.49
C ALA A 22 -6.34 -0.46 8.71
N GLY A 23 -6.44 0.19 9.87
CA GLY A 23 -5.89 -0.35 11.09
C GLY A 23 -6.59 -1.61 11.55
N ARG A 24 -7.90 -1.72 11.24
CA ARG A 24 -8.69 -2.86 11.67
C ARG A 24 -8.56 -4.06 10.74
N TYR A 25 -8.52 -3.82 9.43
CA TYR A 25 -8.57 -4.91 8.43
C TYR A 25 -7.37 -4.91 7.49
N GLY A 26 -6.85 -3.74 7.17
CA GLY A 26 -5.84 -3.61 6.13
C GLY A 26 -4.54 -4.32 6.44
N LEU A 27 -4.08 -4.21 7.67
CA LEU A 27 -2.81 -4.81 8.06
C LEU A 27 -2.86 -6.34 7.93
N GLY A 28 -3.95 -6.93 8.40
CA GLY A 28 -4.11 -8.38 8.30
C GLY A 28 -4.15 -8.87 6.87
N LEU A 29 -4.85 -8.15 6.00
CA LEU A 29 -4.92 -8.49 4.59
C LEU A 29 -3.56 -8.37 3.92
N VAL A 30 -2.82 -7.31 4.23
CA VAL A 30 -1.51 -7.10 3.65
C VAL A 30 -0.55 -8.19 4.13
N GLN A 31 -0.57 -8.52 5.42
CA GLN A 31 0.26 -9.59 5.96
C GLN A 31 -0.03 -10.92 5.27
N PHE A 32 -1.31 -11.23 5.11
CA PHE A 32 -1.72 -12.47 4.46
C PHE A 32 -1.23 -12.51 3.02
N GLY A 33 -1.41 -11.43 2.28
CA GLY A 33 -0.99 -11.37 0.89
C GLY A 33 0.52 -11.46 0.72
N LEU A 34 1.26 -10.77 1.58
CA LEU A 34 2.71 -10.81 1.53
C LEU A 34 3.24 -12.19 1.88
N GLN A 35 2.65 -12.83 2.90
CA GLN A 35 3.04 -14.18 3.27
C GLN A 35 2.81 -15.15 2.12
N ALA A 36 1.66 -15.06 1.48
CA ALA A 36 1.35 -15.90 0.33
C ALA A 36 2.33 -15.68 -0.81
N ALA A 37 2.70 -14.42 -1.06
CA ALA A 37 3.65 -14.08 -2.12
C ALA A 37 5.04 -14.65 -1.81
N MET A 38 5.45 -14.61 -0.54
CA MET A 38 6.73 -15.21 -0.14
C MET A 38 6.72 -16.72 -0.34
N GLU A 39 5.62 -17.36 0.04
CA GLU A 39 5.49 -18.81 -0.10
C GLU A 39 5.49 -19.24 -1.56
N ALA A 40 4.95 -18.39 -2.42
CA ALA A 40 4.94 -18.64 -3.85
C ALA A 40 6.26 -18.29 -4.54
N GLY A 41 7.19 -17.67 -3.81
CA GLY A 41 8.48 -17.27 -4.37
C GLY A 41 8.40 -15.99 -5.20
N ALA A 42 7.29 -15.27 -5.12
CA ALA A 42 7.12 -14.05 -5.90
C ALA A 42 7.89 -12.87 -5.32
N ILE A 43 8.12 -12.87 -4.00
CA ILE A 43 8.95 -11.86 -3.35
C ILE A 43 9.95 -12.55 -2.42
N VAL A 44 11.01 -11.82 -2.08
CA VAL A 44 12.07 -12.34 -1.23
C VAL A 44 11.51 -12.62 0.17
N ALA A 45 11.82 -13.77 0.71
CA ALA A 45 11.41 -14.15 2.06
C ALA A 45 12.06 -13.24 3.09
N GLN A 46 11.25 -12.72 4.01
CA GLN A 46 11.72 -11.80 5.05
C GLN A 46 10.63 -11.73 6.11
N PRO A 47 10.91 -11.10 7.26
CA PRO A 47 9.89 -11.00 8.30
C PRO A 47 8.66 -10.26 7.78
N VAL A 48 7.52 -10.92 7.82
CA VAL A 48 6.31 -10.38 7.19
C VAL A 48 5.72 -9.20 7.96
N ALA A 49 5.81 -9.22 9.29
CA ALA A 49 5.19 -8.15 10.08
C ALA A 49 5.83 -6.79 9.83
N PRO A 50 7.17 -6.63 9.92
CA PRO A 50 7.76 -5.33 9.59
C PRO A 50 7.52 -4.92 8.15
N LEU A 51 7.56 -5.87 7.22
CA LEU A 51 7.30 -5.56 5.82
C LEU A 51 5.88 -5.04 5.63
N ALA A 52 4.90 -5.69 6.26
CA ALA A 52 3.51 -5.26 6.16
C ALA A 52 3.32 -3.86 6.73
N HIS A 53 3.97 -3.56 7.87
CA HIS A 53 3.90 -2.21 8.44
C HIS A 53 4.50 -1.17 7.50
N ALA A 54 5.63 -1.50 6.87
CA ALA A 54 6.27 -0.58 5.94
C ALA A 54 5.37 -0.33 4.72
N VAL A 55 4.75 -1.37 4.19
CA VAL A 55 3.87 -1.25 3.04
C VAL A 55 2.63 -0.42 3.39
N ILE A 56 2.00 -0.73 4.53
CA ILE A 56 0.82 0.02 4.99
C ILE A 56 1.18 1.48 5.23
N GLY A 57 2.33 1.73 5.85
CA GLY A 57 2.79 3.10 6.09
C GLY A 57 2.97 3.86 4.79
N ALA A 58 3.58 3.23 3.80
CA ALA A 58 3.78 3.85 2.50
C ALA A 58 2.45 4.18 1.84
N LEU A 59 1.50 3.24 1.88
CA LEU A 59 0.18 3.45 1.30
C LEU A 59 -0.56 4.58 2.01
N ASN A 60 -0.50 4.61 3.34
CA ASN A 60 -1.18 5.64 4.11
C ASN A 60 -0.61 7.03 3.83
N GLU A 61 0.72 7.14 3.79
CA GLU A 61 1.36 8.41 3.50
C GLU A 61 1.07 8.89 2.09
N CYS A 62 1.08 7.97 1.14
CA CYS A 62 0.74 8.33 -0.23
C CYS A 62 -0.71 8.80 -0.33
N ALA A 63 -1.63 8.13 0.36
CA ALA A 63 -3.03 8.54 0.36
C ALA A 63 -3.20 9.95 0.93
N LEU A 64 -2.47 10.24 2.00
CA LEU A 64 -2.52 11.57 2.60
C LEU A 64 -1.93 12.62 1.66
N TYR A 65 -0.83 12.30 1.01
CA TYR A 65 -0.20 13.19 0.04
C TYR A 65 -1.17 13.54 -1.09
N VAL A 66 -1.86 12.51 -1.62
CA VAL A 66 -2.84 12.71 -2.69
C VAL A 66 -4.00 13.58 -2.19
N ALA A 67 -4.48 13.32 -0.98
CA ALA A 67 -5.62 14.07 -0.44
C ALA A 67 -5.32 15.55 -0.26
N ARG A 68 -4.06 15.90 -0.04
CA ARG A 68 -3.64 17.29 0.19
C ARG A 68 -3.10 17.97 -1.05
N ALA A 69 -3.01 17.26 -2.17
CA ALA A 69 -2.41 17.79 -3.37
C ALA A 69 -3.33 18.78 -4.07
N GLU A 70 -2.73 19.75 -4.76
CA GLU A 70 -3.50 20.68 -5.57
C GLU A 70 -4.18 19.98 -6.75
N ASP A 71 -3.50 18.97 -7.30
CA ASP A 71 -4.03 18.15 -8.37
C ASP A 71 -4.02 16.70 -7.91
N PRO A 72 -5.08 16.26 -7.22
CA PRO A 72 -5.10 14.90 -6.67
C PRO A 72 -4.96 13.80 -7.73
N ALA A 73 -5.50 14.01 -8.92
CA ALA A 73 -5.41 13.00 -9.97
C ALA A 73 -3.94 12.78 -10.40
N ALA A 74 -3.22 13.86 -10.59
CA ALA A 74 -1.80 13.77 -10.96
C ALA A 74 -0.98 13.19 -9.81
N ALA A 75 -1.27 13.61 -8.58
CA ALA A 75 -0.56 13.10 -7.41
C ALA A 75 -0.77 11.59 -7.24
N ARG A 76 -2.00 11.14 -7.45
CA ARG A 76 -2.30 9.71 -7.36
C ARG A 76 -1.52 8.91 -8.39
N GLU A 77 -1.48 9.41 -9.61
CA GLU A 77 -0.74 8.76 -10.68
C GLU A 77 0.74 8.62 -10.34
N GLN A 78 1.31 9.70 -9.81
CA GLN A 78 2.71 9.70 -9.40
C GLN A 78 2.97 8.74 -8.25
N CYS A 79 2.07 8.70 -7.27
CA CYS A 79 2.20 7.80 -6.14
C CYS A 79 2.11 6.34 -6.56
N VAL A 80 1.21 6.03 -7.48
CA VAL A 80 1.09 4.66 -7.99
C VAL A 80 2.40 4.23 -8.66
N ALA A 81 2.97 5.11 -9.45
CA ALA A 81 4.23 4.82 -10.13
C ALA A 81 5.37 4.57 -9.13
N VAL A 82 5.44 5.40 -8.09
CA VAL A 82 6.47 5.23 -7.07
C VAL A 82 6.26 3.94 -6.28
N LEU A 83 5.02 3.66 -5.89
CA LEU A 83 4.72 2.45 -5.15
C LEU A 83 5.03 1.20 -5.97
N ASP A 84 4.76 1.23 -7.27
CA ASP A 84 5.11 0.12 -8.14
C ASP A 84 6.61 -0.16 -8.12
N ARG A 85 7.42 0.88 -8.15
CA ARG A 85 8.87 0.72 -8.10
C ARG A 85 9.32 0.14 -6.77
N ILE A 86 8.75 0.64 -5.68
CA ILE A 86 9.10 0.13 -4.35
C ILE A 86 8.71 -1.34 -4.22
N LEU A 87 7.51 -1.70 -4.64
CA LEU A 87 7.03 -3.07 -4.54
C LEU A 87 7.81 -4.00 -5.45
N ASN A 88 8.22 -3.53 -6.63
CA ASN A 88 9.04 -4.34 -7.52
C ASN A 88 10.40 -4.64 -6.92
N GLY A 89 10.88 -3.80 -6.02
CA GLY A 89 12.11 -4.05 -5.30
C GLY A 89 12.05 -5.25 -4.38
N LEU A 90 10.86 -5.76 -4.09
CA LEU A 90 10.70 -6.95 -3.26
C LEU A 90 10.86 -8.24 -4.05
N MET A 91 10.88 -8.16 -5.37
CA MET A 91 11.00 -9.35 -6.20
C MET A 91 12.42 -9.90 -6.12
N PRO A 92 12.55 -11.24 -6.23
CA PRO A 92 13.88 -11.85 -6.16
C PRO A 92 14.75 -11.40 -7.33
N ASP A 93 16.04 -11.32 -7.08
CA ASP A 93 16.99 -11.08 -8.15
C ASP A 93 16.99 -12.27 -9.12
N ARG A 94 17.31 -11.99 -10.37
CA ARG A 94 17.32 -13.02 -11.40
C ARG A 94 18.65 -13.69 -11.56
#